data_c9c15759207b94fecba41af83f2ffba8
#
_entry.id   c9c15759207b94fecba41af83f2ffba8
#
_cell.length_a   1.000
_cell.length_b   1.000
_cell.length_c   1.000
_cell.angle_alpha   90.00
_cell.angle_beta   90.00
_cell.angle_gamma   90.00
#
_symmetry.space_group_name_H-M   'P 1'
#
loop_
_entity.id
_entity.type
_entity.pdbx_description
1 polymer ?
#
loop_
_entity_poly.entity_id
_entity_poly.type
_entity_poly.pdbx_seq_one_letter_code
_entity_poly.pdbx_strand_id
1 'polypeptide(L)'
;MPDYTIETFRGDAEALERMAHTAWRDEYGLDSYPNLYRPDYLAYLRQGVDDPGLALAAYRGDEIVGFLANLPRRMALDGKEYRAALSCLLVVRREFFRKGLAQAMIQEALTRNQKLRYDFTLFYLETGHRSSRLFAKLQAGGFPIARVKRMHVIARVLNLDAIRASENVKAYEVWAMRLLAAKRPPRAGEEPRVREATAGDADQLLGLLNAHRDKVRLARVFSREELIRELIHPPLARTLVWEEGGEIRAGLAYVTVDHVGRQSVPWAWLNHVAWDRLRLRERIAFLNQFLRRVSGEGCAGVVEWSKQVYPTAALYAAHFVPYPRRVDMMGWRFRDDISLAEIPEVYEVQI
;
A
#
# COMPACT_ATOMS: atom_id res chain seq x y z
N MET A 1 19.59 31.11 0.63
CA MET A 1 19.77 29.65 0.47
C MET A 1 18.63 28.97 1.18
N PRO A 2 18.16 27.79 0.75
CA PRO A 2 17.17 27.06 1.51
C PRO A 2 17.69 26.74 2.92
N ASP A 3 16.82 26.85 3.92
CA ASP A 3 17.12 26.62 5.33
C ASP A 3 17.07 25.10 5.67
N TYR A 4 17.52 24.26 4.72
CA TYR A 4 17.56 22.80 4.88
C TYR A 4 18.58 22.15 3.94
N THR A 5 19.05 20.96 4.31
CA THR A 5 19.83 20.04 3.46
C THR A 5 19.05 18.76 3.19
N ILE A 6 19.16 18.21 1.98
CA ILE A 6 18.59 16.89 1.64
C ILE A 6 19.71 15.88 1.55
N GLU A 7 19.62 14.83 2.34
CA GLU A 7 20.64 13.79 2.41
C GLU A 7 20.02 12.40 2.68
N THR A 8 20.85 11.39 2.80
CA THR A 8 20.43 10.06 3.23
C THR A 8 19.87 10.11 4.65
N PHE A 9 18.76 9.43 4.89
CA PHE A 9 18.16 9.34 6.22
C PHE A 9 19.11 8.71 7.23
N ARG A 10 19.37 9.40 8.34
CA ARG A 10 20.35 9.01 9.37
C ARG A 10 19.88 7.88 10.29
N GLY A 11 18.61 7.44 10.20
CA GLY A 11 18.11 6.25 10.90
C GLY A 11 17.23 6.52 12.12
N ASP A 12 17.05 7.76 12.57
CA ASP A 12 16.18 8.06 13.72
C ASP A 12 14.69 7.93 13.32
N ALA A 13 14.20 6.68 13.39
CA ALA A 13 12.84 6.34 13.02
C ALA A 13 11.80 6.93 13.98
N GLU A 14 12.12 7.09 15.27
CA GLU A 14 11.21 7.68 16.24
C GLU A 14 11.05 9.19 16.01
N ALA A 15 12.14 9.91 15.70
CA ALA A 15 12.06 11.33 15.35
C ALA A 15 11.26 11.52 14.05
N LEU A 16 11.43 10.62 13.07
CA LEU A 16 10.66 10.62 11.84
C LEU A 16 9.17 10.39 12.12
N GLU A 17 8.82 9.40 12.94
CA GLU A 17 7.42 9.13 13.31
C GLU A 17 6.79 10.35 13.99
N ARG A 18 7.46 10.96 14.98
CA ARG A 18 6.98 12.18 15.64
C ARG A 18 6.76 13.34 14.66
N MET A 19 7.70 13.54 13.74
CA MET A 19 7.60 14.58 12.70
C MET A 19 6.42 14.30 11.77
N ALA A 20 6.28 13.07 11.30
CA ALA A 20 5.21 12.65 10.41
C ALA A 20 3.83 12.79 11.08
N HIS A 21 3.69 12.38 12.34
CA HIS A 21 2.46 12.56 13.12
C HIS A 21 2.05 14.03 13.19
N THR A 22 2.98 14.93 13.47
CA THR A 22 2.70 16.37 13.52
C THR A 22 2.21 16.87 12.16
N ALA A 23 2.92 16.52 11.07
CA ALA A 23 2.57 16.96 9.73
C ALA A 23 1.20 16.43 9.27
N TRP A 24 0.90 15.17 9.58
CA TRP A 24 -0.37 14.54 9.18
C TRP A 24 -1.54 15.03 10.04
N ARG A 25 -1.33 15.25 11.33
CA ARG A 25 -2.35 15.85 12.20
C ARG A 25 -2.74 17.25 11.69
N ASP A 26 -1.77 18.03 11.21
CA ASP A 26 -2.02 19.34 10.61
C ASP A 26 -2.79 19.26 9.27
N GLU A 27 -2.69 18.14 8.56
CA GLU A 27 -3.37 17.92 7.28
C GLU A 27 -4.76 17.30 7.43
N TYR A 28 -4.88 16.25 8.26
CA TYR A 28 -6.11 15.46 8.43
C TYR A 28 -7.02 15.98 9.55
N GLY A 29 -6.50 16.79 10.46
CA GLY A 29 -7.28 17.34 11.58
C GLY A 29 -7.81 16.23 12.49
N LEU A 30 -9.13 16.03 12.52
CA LEU A 30 -9.80 15.02 13.34
C LEU A 30 -10.02 13.68 12.61
N ASP A 31 -9.72 13.61 11.33
CA ASP A 31 -9.83 12.36 10.57
C ASP A 31 -8.65 11.44 10.90
N SER A 32 -8.87 10.14 10.82
CA SER A 32 -7.82 9.16 11.02
C SER A 32 -6.93 9.02 9.78
N TYR A 33 -5.67 8.68 9.99
CA TYR A 33 -4.70 8.39 8.93
C TYR A 33 -3.85 7.17 9.29
N PRO A 34 -3.34 6.42 8.30
CA PRO A 34 -2.51 5.26 8.55
C PRO A 34 -1.12 5.67 9.07
N ASN A 35 -0.65 5.05 10.16
CA ASN A 35 0.70 5.26 10.69
C ASN A 35 1.74 4.44 9.91
N LEU A 36 2.12 4.93 8.75
CA LEU A 36 3.12 4.32 7.88
C LEU A 36 4.57 4.65 8.29
N TYR A 37 4.77 5.48 9.31
CA TYR A 37 6.09 5.92 9.79
C TYR A 37 6.48 5.24 11.11
N ARG A 38 5.71 4.29 11.58
CA ARG A 38 6.03 3.48 12.75
C ARG A 38 7.37 2.75 12.53
N PRO A 39 8.28 2.71 13.52
CA PRO A 39 9.64 2.18 13.33
C PRO A 39 9.68 0.75 12.78
N ASP A 40 8.80 -0.13 13.27
CA ASP A 40 8.70 -1.51 12.81
C ASP A 40 8.15 -1.61 11.36
N TYR A 41 7.21 -0.73 10.96
CA TYR A 41 6.71 -0.67 9.60
C TYR A 41 7.77 -0.14 8.63
N LEU A 42 8.53 0.88 9.02
CA LEU A 42 9.67 1.38 8.24
C LEU A 42 10.77 0.31 8.09
N ALA A 43 11.07 -0.42 9.17
CA ALA A 43 12.00 -1.54 9.12
C ALA A 43 11.52 -2.64 8.16
N TYR A 44 10.23 -3.00 8.23
CA TYR A 44 9.61 -3.95 7.30
C TYR A 44 9.71 -3.50 5.84
N LEU A 45 9.37 -2.26 5.53
CA LEU A 45 9.43 -1.74 4.16
C LEU A 45 10.86 -1.69 3.59
N ARG A 46 11.85 -1.49 4.46
CA ARG A 46 13.26 -1.38 4.09
C ARG A 46 14.01 -2.72 4.11
N GLN A 47 13.36 -3.80 4.49
CA GLN A 47 14.00 -5.13 4.45
C GLN A 47 14.50 -5.46 3.04
N GLY A 48 15.79 -5.82 2.92
CA GLY A 48 16.44 -6.11 1.64
C GLY A 48 16.64 -4.91 0.72
N VAL A 49 16.57 -3.70 1.26
CA VAL A 49 17.04 -2.48 0.60
C VAL A 49 18.49 -2.26 1.02
N ASP A 50 19.43 -2.71 0.17
CA ASP A 50 20.86 -2.68 0.49
C ASP A 50 21.47 -1.27 0.40
N ASP A 51 20.85 -0.37 -0.36
CA ASP A 51 21.34 1.00 -0.51
C ASP A 51 20.61 1.95 0.47
N PRO A 52 21.28 2.40 1.54
CA PRO A 52 20.70 3.36 2.49
C PRO A 52 20.37 4.70 1.82
N GLY A 53 21.03 5.03 0.69
CA GLY A 53 20.80 6.26 -0.08
C GLY A 53 19.40 6.36 -0.70
N LEU A 54 18.62 5.28 -0.70
CA LEU A 54 17.24 5.27 -1.17
C LEU A 54 16.22 5.84 -0.16
N ALA A 55 16.59 5.99 1.10
CA ALA A 55 15.79 6.75 2.07
C ALA A 55 16.36 8.17 2.19
N LEU A 56 15.57 9.16 1.85
CA LEU A 56 15.95 10.57 1.87
C LEU A 56 15.30 11.28 3.05
N ALA A 57 16.06 12.12 3.71
CA ALA A 57 15.52 13.07 4.67
C ALA A 57 16.00 14.49 4.40
N ALA A 58 15.15 15.45 4.69
CA ALA A 58 15.54 16.85 4.75
C ALA A 58 15.77 17.24 6.20
N TYR A 59 16.87 17.89 6.47
CA TYR A 59 17.27 18.33 7.80
C TYR A 59 17.44 19.84 7.89
N ARG A 60 17.00 20.41 9.01
CA ARG A 60 17.36 21.75 9.44
C ARG A 60 18.20 21.61 10.72
N GLY A 61 19.53 21.75 10.59
CA GLY A 61 20.45 21.27 11.62
C GLY A 61 20.29 19.75 11.80
N ASP A 62 19.95 19.32 13.00
CA ASP A 62 19.70 17.90 13.31
C ASP A 62 18.20 17.50 13.25
N GLU A 63 17.32 18.47 13.00
CA GLU A 63 15.88 18.23 13.01
C GLU A 63 15.40 17.76 11.64
N ILE A 64 14.65 16.64 11.61
CA ILE A 64 13.99 16.13 10.41
C ILE A 64 12.83 17.05 10.05
N VAL A 65 12.84 17.61 8.84
CA VAL A 65 11.78 18.48 8.32
C VAL A 65 11.08 17.92 7.09
N GLY A 66 11.59 16.82 6.54
CA GLY A 66 10.98 16.09 5.45
C GLY A 66 11.56 14.68 5.31
N PHE A 67 10.78 13.77 4.72
CA PHE A 67 11.20 12.40 4.45
C PHE A 67 10.56 11.89 3.15
N LEU A 68 11.29 11.03 2.44
CA LEU A 68 10.84 10.27 1.28
C LEU A 68 11.57 8.94 1.23
N ALA A 69 10.84 7.84 1.06
CA ALA A 69 11.43 6.53 0.79
C ALA A 69 11.34 6.17 -0.69
N ASN A 70 12.42 5.60 -1.22
CA ASN A 70 12.44 4.87 -2.48
C ASN A 70 12.63 3.39 -2.18
N LEU A 71 11.73 2.55 -2.68
CA LEU A 71 11.81 1.10 -2.50
C LEU A 71 12.15 0.46 -3.85
N PRO A 72 13.24 -0.31 -3.95
CA PRO A 72 13.55 -1.06 -5.16
C PRO A 72 12.43 -2.03 -5.51
N ARG A 73 12.14 -2.14 -6.80
CA ARG A 73 11.14 -3.08 -7.31
C ARG A 73 11.62 -3.67 -8.62
N ARG A 74 11.34 -4.96 -8.82
CA ARG A 74 11.35 -5.56 -10.15
C ARG A 74 9.91 -5.60 -10.66
N MET A 75 9.69 -5.07 -11.84
CA MET A 75 8.37 -4.96 -12.44
C MET A 75 8.36 -5.61 -13.80
N ALA A 76 7.31 -6.36 -14.12
CA ALA A 76 7.01 -6.78 -15.48
C ALA A 76 6.06 -5.76 -16.10
N LEU A 77 6.41 -5.26 -17.28
CA LEU A 77 5.57 -4.40 -18.10
C LEU A 77 5.51 -4.97 -19.50
N ASP A 78 4.31 -5.32 -19.97
CA ASP A 78 4.08 -5.96 -21.26
C ASP A 78 4.99 -7.19 -21.48
N GLY A 79 5.16 -8.02 -20.43
CA GLY A 79 5.96 -9.24 -20.43
C GLY A 79 7.47 -9.06 -20.32
N LYS A 80 7.99 -7.82 -20.28
CA LYS A 80 9.42 -7.54 -20.07
C LYS A 80 9.68 -7.09 -18.63
N GLU A 81 10.80 -7.53 -18.05
CA GLU A 81 11.20 -7.13 -16.72
C GLU A 81 12.01 -5.83 -16.75
N TYR A 82 11.73 -4.97 -15.78
CA TYR A 82 12.37 -3.67 -15.60
C TYR A 82 12.75 -3.46 -14.13
N ARG A 83 13.77 -2.65 -13.91
CA ARG A 83 14.12 -2.13 -12.59
C ARG A 83 13.31 -0.88 -12.33
N ALA A 84 12.47 -0.91 -11.31
CA ALA A 84 11.67 0.24 -10.92
C ALA A 84 11.94 0.63 -9.47
N ALA A 85 11.63 1.86 -9.12
CA ALA A 85 11.55 2.31 -7.74
C ALA A 85 10.12 2.67 -7.40
N LEU A 86 9.67 2.33 -6.19
CA LEU A 86 8.46 2.87 -5.61
C LEU A 86 8.84 4.02 -4.68
N SER A 87 8.54 5.25 -5.07
CA SER A 87 8.70 6.43 -4.21
C SER A 87 7.44 6.63 -3.38
N CYS A 88 7.58 6.53 -2.08
CA CYS A 88 6.48 6.57 -1.13
C CYS A 88 6.86 7.30 0.16
N LEU A 89 5.92 7.44 1.07
CA LEU A 89 6.11 8.05 2.38
C LEU A 89 6.64 9.50 2.32
N LEU A 90 6.24 10.26 1.28
CA LEU A 90 6.58 11.67 1.22
C LEU A 90 5.83 12.44 2.30
N VAL A 91 6.57 13.02 3.22
CA VAL A 91 6.06 13.92 4.25
C VAL A 91 7.00 15.10 4.43
N VAL A 92 6.45 16.28 4.65
CA VAL A 92 7.20 17.49 4.98
C VAL A 92 6.47 18.27 6.06
N ARG A 93 7.20 18.96 6.91
CA ARG A 93 6.62 19.82 7.95
C ARG A 93 5.86 21.01 7.37
N ARG A 94 4.84 21.45 8.07
CA ARG A 94 3.91 22.50 7.62
C ARG A 94 4.61 23.82 7.27
N GLU A 95 5.62 24.22 8.03
CA GLU A 95 6.38 25.45 7.77
C GLU A 95 7.12 25.45 6.43
N PHE A 96 7.33 24.27 5.82
CA PHE A 96 7.96 24.14 4.49
C PHE A 96 6.94 23.95 3.37
N PHE A 97 5.64 23.97 3.66
CA PHE A 97 4.62 23.91 2.62
C PHE A 97 4.72 25.09 1.67
N ARG A 98 4.62 24.85 0.38
CA ARG A 98 4.76 25.84 -0.70
C ARG A 98 6.15 26.48 -0.80
N LYS A 99 7.13 26.04 -0.01
CA LYS A 99 8.53 26.51 -0.10
C LYS A 99 9.42 25.63 -1.00
N GLY A 100 8.83 24.68 -1.74
CA GLY A 100 9.53 23.83 -2.71
C GLY A 100 10.20 22.58 -2.12
N LEU A 101 10.20 22.34 -0.80
CA LEU A 101 10.90 21.21 -0.19
C LEU A 101 10.44 19.86 -0.76
N ALA A 102 9.13 19.60 -0.82
CA ALA A 102 8.61 18.34 -1.37
C ALA A 102 9.05 18.11 -2.82
N GLN A 103 9.05 19.18 -3.65
CA GLN A 103 9.52 19.09 -5.02
C GLN A 103 11.02 18.81 -5.09
N ALA A 104 11.83 19.45 -4.24
CA ALA A 104 13.27 19.23 -4.19
C ALA A 104 13.59 17.78 -3.76
N MET A 105 12.86 17.22 -2.78
CA MET A 105 13.01 15.82 -2.36
C MET A 105 12.66 14.84 -3.48
N ILE A 106 11.55 15.06 -4.20
CA ILE A 106 11.17 14.24 -5.35
C ILE A 106 12.28 14.31 -6.42
N GLN A 107 12.78 15.50 -6.71
CA GLN A 107 13.82 15.69 -7.72
C GLN A 107 15.13 15.00 -7.34
N GLU A 108 15.54 15.08 -6.08
CA GLU A 108 16.71 14.33 -5.57
C GLU A 108 16.50 12.81 -5.67
N ALA A 109 15.31 12.32 -5.30
CA ALA A 109 14.95 10.90 -5.42
C ALA A 109 15.05 10.43 -6.88
N LEU A 110 14.49 11.19 -7.82
CA LEU A 110 14.55 10.88 -9.25
C LEU A 110 16.00 10.92 -9.79
N THR A 111 16.81 11.88 -9.35
CA THR A 111 18.23 11.95 -9.69
C THR A 111 18.99 10.73 -9.22
N ARG A 112 18.75 10.27 -7.99
CA ARG A 112 19.36 9.04 -7.45
C ARG A 112 18.88 7.81 -8.22
N ASN A 113 17.58 7.70 -8.49
CA ASN A 113 17.02 6.59 -9.26
C ASN A 113 17.64 6.51 -10.67
N GLN A 114 17.84 7.63 -11.33
CA GLN A 114 18.50 7.68 -12.63
C GLN A 114 19.97 7.24 -12.54
N LYS A 115 20.73 7.69 -11.54
CA LYS A 115 22.12 7.26 -11.29
C LYS A 115 22.20 5.76 -11.02
N LEU A 116 21.24 5.19 -10.30
CA LEU A 116 21.13 3.76 -10.02
C LEU A 116 20.56 2.95 -11.20
N ARG A 117 20.29 3.60 -12.35
CA ARG A 117 19.80 3.00 -13.58
C ARG A 117 18.45 2.27 -13.40
N TYR A 118 17.52 2.85 -12.65
CA TYR A 118 16.14 2.43 -12.70
C TYR A 118 15.51 2.85 -14.04
N ASP A 119 14.61 2.03 -14.56
CA ASP A 119 13.93 2.29 -15.83
C ASP A 119 12.77 3.26 -15.65
N PHE A 120 12.10 3.21 -14.47
CA PHE A 120 11.02 4.12 -14.10
C PHE A 120 10.81 4.15 -12.58
N THR A 121 10.03 5.15 -12.14
CA THR A 121 9.61 5.31 -10.74
C THR A 121 8.08 5.37 -10.66
N LEU A 122 7.50 4.67 -9.70
CA LEU A 122 6.07 4.70 -9.38
C LEU A 122 5.81 5.54 -8.13
N PHE A 123 4.63 6.15 -8.07
CA PHE A 123 4.14 6.94 -6.94
C PHE A 123 2.67 6.63 -6.71
N TYR A 124 2.25 6.55 -5.46
CA TYR A 124 0.84 6.48 -5.09
C TYR A 124 0.40 7.80 -4.46
N LEU A 125 -0.59 8.43 -5.06
CA LEU A 125 -1.05 9.76 -4.67
C LEU A 125 -2.54 9.74 -4.38
N GLU A 126 -2.93 10.05 -3.17
CA GLU A 126 -4.35 10.22 -2.84
C GLU A 126 -4.90 11.43 -3.61
N THR A 127 -6.02 11.21 -4.32
CA THR A 127 -6.64 12.24 -5.16
C THR A 127 -7.18 13.38 -4.30
N GLY A 128 -6.85 14.62 -4.67
CA GLY A 128 -7.28 15.83 -3.96
C GLY A 128 -6.29 16.32 -2.91
N HIS A 129 -5.30 15.50 -2.52
CA HIS A 129 -4.23 15.90 -1.62
C HIS A 129 -3.20 16.81 -2.29
N ARG A 130 -2.32 17.41 -1.50
CA ARG A 130 -1.29 18.35 -1.98
C ARG A 130 -0.32 17.70 -2.94
N SER A 131 0.07 16.45 -2.68
CA SER A 131 0.94 15.68 -3.55
C SER A 131 0.35 15.49 -4.95
N SER A 132 -0.94 15.18 -5.06
CA SER A 132 -1.60 15.03 -6.38
C SER A 132 -1.61 16.33 -7.18
N ARG A 133 -1.75 17.49 -6.52
CA ARG A 133 -1.67 18.81 -7.17
C ARG A 133 -0.25 19.14 -7.63
N LEU A 134 0.77 18.74 -6.86
CA LEU A 134 2.17 18.91 -7.25
C LEU A 134 2.46 18.11 -8.52
N PHE A 135 2.05 16.84 -8.58
CA PHE A 135 2.26 16.00 -9.75
C PHE A 135 1.49 16.50 -10.98
N ALA A 136 0.28 17.01 -10.81
CA ALA A 136 -0.46 17.65 -11.91
C ALA A 136 0.29 18.86 -12.50
N LYS A 137 0.94 19.68 -11.64
CA LYS A 137 1.80 20.79 -12.11
C LYS A 137 3.04 20.32 -12.85
N LEU A 138 3.71 19.28 -12.34
CA LEU A 138 4.87 18.69 -13.01
C LEU A 138 4.48 18.15 -14.39
N GLN A 139 3.36 17.43 -14.48
CA GLN A 139 2.84 16.91 -15.74
C GLN A 139 2.53 18.04 -16.74
N ALA A 140 1.85 19.10 -16.29
CA ALA A 140 1.57 20.29 -17.11
C ALA A 140 2.85 21.04 -17.54
N GLY A 141 3.93 20.94 -16.75
CA GLY A 141 5.26 21.47 -17.07
C GLY A 141 6.07 20.61 -18.07
N GLY A 142 5.47 19.56 -18.65
CA GLY A 142 6.13 18.73 -19.68
C GLY A 142 7.09 17.66 -19.13
N PHE A 143 7.07 17.41 -17.81
CA PHE A 143 7.87 16.32 -17.26
C PHE A 143 7.32 14.93 -17.69
N PRO A 144 8.17 13.89 -17.84
CA PRO A 144 7.80 12.56 -18.34
C PRO A 144 7.03 11.76 -17.31
N ILE A 145 5.92 12.32 -16.82
CA ILE A 145 5.01 11.75 -15.84
C ILE A 145 3.70 11.37 -16.53
N ALA A 146 3.23 10.17 -16.28
CA ALA A 146 1.93 9.72 -16.72
C ALA A 146 1.12 9.14 -15.53
N ARG A 147 -0.21 9.27 -15.59
CA ARG A 147 -1.06 8.47 -14.72
C ARG A 147 -1.09 7.05 -15.26
N VAL A 148 -0.60 6.11 -14.44
CA VAL A 148 -0.60 4.68 -14.76
C VAL A 148 -2.01 4.13 -14.60
N LYS A 149 -2.61 4.36 -13.42
CA LYS A 149 -3.96 3.87 -13.09
C LYS A 149 -4.60 4.72 -12.01
N ARG A 150 -5.91 4.89 -12.10
CA ARG A 150 -6.74 5.36 -10.99
C ARG A 150 -7.37 4.17 -10.27
N MET A 151 -7.12 4.05 -8.98
CA MET A 151 -7.66 3.00 -8.13
C MET A 151 -8.74 3.55 -7.21
N HIS A 152 -9.76 2.74 -6.98
CA HIS A 152 -10.79 2.99 -5.99
C HIS A 152 -10.49 2.13 -4.77
N VAL A 153 -10.80 2.66 -3.60
CA VAL A 153 -10.72 1.89 -2.36
C VAL A 153 -12.05 1.21 -2.13
N ILE A 154 -12.00 -0.05 -1.78
CA ILE A 154 -13.15 -0.76 -1.20
C ILE A 154 -12.78 -1.16 0.23
N ALA A 155 -13.74 -1.10 1.12
CA ALA A 155 -13.50 -1.34 2.54
C ALA A 155 -14.57 -2.24 3.15
N ARG A 156 -14.19 -2.99 4.16
CA ARG A 156 -15.09 -3.76 5.01
C ARG A 156 -14.94 -3.26 6.45
N VAL A 157 -16.02 -2.75 7.02
CA VAL A 157 -16.07 -2.38 8.43
C VAL A 157 -16.28 -3.65 9.27
N LEU A 158 -15.45 -3.85 10.29
CA LEU A 158 -15.56 -4.95 11.25
C LEU A 158 -16.02 -4.47 12.63
N ASN A 159 -15.51 -3.32 13.07
CA ASN A 159 -15.85 -2.71 14.36
C ASN A 159 -16.15 -1.21 14.20
N LEU A 160 -17.43 -0.90 13.99
CA LEU A 160 -17.87 0.48 13.81
C LEU A 160 -17.65 1.35 15.06
N ASP A 161 -17.75 0.76 16.26
CA ASP A 161 -17.61 1.52 17.49
C ASP A 161 -16.14 1.92 17.71
N ALA A 162 -15.18 1.06 17.37
CA ALA A 162 -13.76 1.42 17.34
C ALA A 162 -13.46 2.55 16.34
N ILE A 163 -14.05 2.50 15.14
CA ILE A 163 -13.89 3.56 14.14
C ILE A 163 -14.44 4.89 14.67
N ARG A 164 -15.64 4.88 15.26
CA ARG A 164 -16.25 6.11 15.84
C ARG A 164 -15.45 6.66 17.01
N ALA A 165 -14.81 5.82 17.80
CA ALA A 165 -13.92 6.26 18.86
C ALA A 165 -12.64 6.93 18.32
N SER A 166 -12.14 6.44 17.17
CA SER A 166 -10.93 6.94 16.53
C SER A 166 -11.17 8.23 15.73
N GLU A 167 -12.22 8.32 14.94
CA GLU A 167 -12.44 9.42 14.00
C GLU A 167 -13.87 10.00 14.07
N ASN A 168 -14.06 11.14 13.42
CA ASN A 168 -15.36 11.80 13.37
C ASN A 168 -16.21 11.23 12.22
N VAL A 169 -16.88 10.09 12.47
CA VAL A 169 -17.79 9.46 11.51
C VAL A 169 -19.10 10.25 11.47
N LYS A 170 -19.45 10.77 10.31
CA LYS A 170 -20.69 11.53 10.10
C LYS A 170 -21.93 10.65 10.18
N ALA A 171 -23.05 11.23 10.62
CA ALA A 171 -24.29 10.46 10.82
C ALA A 171 -24.77 9.74 9.55
N TYR A 172 -24.62 10.37 8.37
CA TYR A 172 -24.99 9.75 7.09
C TYR A 172 -24.08 8.57 6.73
N GLU A 173 -22.78 8.60 7.09
CA GLU A 173 -21.86 7.48 6.89
C GLU A 173 -22.26 6.29 7.77
N VAL A 174 -22.60 6.55 9.03
CA VAL A 174 -23.12 5.51 9.94
C VAL A 174 -24.39 4.89 9.38
N TRP A 175 -25.30 5.72 8.86
CA TRP A 175 -26.53 5.26 8.22
C TRP A 175 -26.24 4.40 6.98
N ALA A 176 -25.35 4.86 6.09
CA ALA A 176 -24.92 4.12 4.92
C ALA A 176 -24.27 2.78 5.29
N MET A 177 -23.39 2.76 6.28
CA MET A 177 -22.76 1.53 6.78
C MET A 177 -23.80 0.53 7.35
N ARG A 178 -24.87 1.03 8.00
CA ARG A 178 -25.97 0.19 8.47
C ARG A 178 -26.78 -0.40 7.31
N LEU A 179 -27.12 0.43 6.33
CA LEU A 179 -27.89 0.03 5.13
C LEU A 179 -27.15 -1.05 4.34
N LEU A 180 -25.83 -0.87 4.15
CA LEU A 180 -24.96 -1.81 3.43
C LEU A 180 -24.58 -3.04 4.26
N ALA A 181 -25.25 -3.26 5.41
CA ALA A 181 -25.01 -4.37 6.31
C ALA A 181 -23.55 -4.50 6.80
N ALA A 182 -22.85 -3.36 6.91
CA ALA A 182 -21.46 -3.30 7.37
C ALA A 182 -21.26 -3.81 8.81
N LYS A 183 -22.34 -3.91 9.60
CA LYS A 183 -22.31 -4.47 10.96
C LYS A 183 -22.51 -6.00 11.03
N ARG A 184 -22.75 -6.68 9.92
CA ARG A 184 -22.89 -8.13 9.95
C ARG A 184 -21.54 -8.76 10.27
N PRO A 185 -21.45 -9.63 11.29
CA PRO A 185 -20.22 -10.36 11.56
C PRO A 185 -19.88 -11.24 10.35
N PRO A 186 -18.60 -11.57 10.15
CA PRO A 186 -18.21 -12.60 9.19
C PRO A 186 -18.98 -13.90 9.47
N ARG A 187 -19.31 -14.64 8.42
CA ARG A 187 -20.06 -15.89 8.58
C ARG A 187 -19.30 -16.83 9.51
N ALA A 188 -20.04 -17.46 10.45
CA ALA A 188 -19.50 -18.48 11.33
C ALA A 188 -19.13 -19.76 10.55
N GLY A 189 -18.24 -20.57 11.11
CA GLY A 189 -17.77 -21.83 10.56
C GLY A 189 -16.30 -21.78 10.17
N GLU A 190 -15.52 -22.72 10.64
CA GLU A 190 -14.13 -22.88 10.25
C GLU A 190 -14.04 -23.51 8.85
N GLU A 191 -13.07 -23.08 8.09
CA GLU A 191 -12.69 -23.69 6.82
C GLU A 191 -11.33 -24.37 7.02
N PRO A 192 -11.31 -25.70 7.20
CA PRO A 192 -10.09 -26.42 7.57
C PRO A 192 -8.99 -26.38 6.50
N ARG A 193 -9.36 -26.03 5.26
CA ARG A 193 -8.39 -25.85 4.16
C ARG A 193 -7.64 -24.53 4.23
N VAL A 194 -8.04 -23.63 5.14
CA VAL A 194 -7.39 -22.31 5.28
C VAL A 194 -6.45 -22.30 6.47
N ARG A 195 -5.19 -22.03 6.18
CA ARG A 195 -4.15 -21.86 7.19
C ARG A 195 -3.24 -20.68 6.88
N GLU A 196 -2.40 -20.33 7.81
CA GLU A 196 -1.30 -19.38 7.58
C GLU A 196 -0.21 -20.01 6.72
N ALA A 197 0.35 -19.23 5.80
CA ALA A 197 1.46 -19.65 4.97
C ALA A 197 2.76 -19.72 5.77
N THR A 198 3.61 -20.65 5.37
CA THR A 198 4.97 -20.81 5.88
C THR A 198 5.99 -20.58 4.76
N ALA A 199 7.27 -20.48 5.10
CA ALA A 199 8.34 -20.38 4.09
C ALA A 199 8.39 -21.59 3.14
N GLY A 200 7.84 -22.75 3.56
CA GLY A 200 7.72 -23.95 2.73
C GLY A 200 6.72 -23.80 1.58
N ASP A 201 5.76 -22.86 1.71
CA ASP A 201 4.72 -22.61 0.71
C ASP A 201 5.16 -21.62 -0.38
N ALA A 202 6.36 -21.03 -0.23
CA ALA A 202 6.81 -19.91 -1.05
C ALA A 202 6.82 -20.23 -2.55
N ASP A 203 7.25 -21.42 -2.95
CA ASP A 203 7.33 -21.79 -4.37
C ASP A 203 5.95 -21.95 -5.01
N GLN A 204 4.99 -22.52 -4.28
CA GLN A 204 3.61 -22.63 -4.76
C GLN A 204 2.91 -21.26 -4.81
N LEU A 205 3.12 -20.41 -3.81
CA LEU A 205 2.63 -19.04 -3.79
C LEU A 205 3.22 -18.21 -4.93
N LEU A 206 4.54 -18.33 -5.15
CA LEU A 206 5.21 -17.65 -6.28
C LEU A 206 4.60 -18.08 -7.62
N GLY A 207 4.30 -19.37 -7.79
CA GLY A 207 3.60 -19.88 -8.95
C GLY A 207 2.21 -19.24 -9.15
N LEU A 208 1.44 -19.05 -8.08
CA LEU A 208 0.14 -18.37 -8.14
C LEU A 208 0.29 -16.89 -8.51
N LEU A 209 1.23 -16.16 -7.92
CA LEU A 209 1.48 -14.76 -8.22
C LEU A 209 1.97 -14.55 -9.64
N ASN A 210 2.85 -15.42 -10.13
CA ASN A 210 3.32 -15.40 -11.53
C ASN A 210 2.17 -15.65 -12.52
N ALA A 211 1.26 -16.58 -12.21
CA ALA A 211 0.08 -16.81 -13.03
C ALA A 211 -0.86 -15.60 -13.10
N HIS A 212 -0.89 -14.75 -12.05
CA HIS A 212 -1.57 -13.46 -12.11
C HIS A 212 -0.79 -12.41 -12.88
N ARG A 213 0.54 -12.33 -12.66
CA ARG A 213 1.44 -11.46 -13.41
C ARG A 213 1.25 -11.60 -14.92
N ASP A 214 1.19 -12.82 -15.39
CA ASP A 214 1.10 -13.13 -16.82
C ASP A 214 -0.24 -12.73 -17.47
N LYS A 215 -1.23 -12.33 -16.67
CA LYS A 215 -2.55 -11.84 -17.12
C LYS A 215 -2.68 -10.33 -17.16
N VAL A 216 -1.68 -9.61 -16.69
CA VAL A 216 -1.74 -8.15 -16.53
C VAL A 216 -0.58 -7.48 -17.25
N ARG A 217 -0.76 -6.20 -17.60
CA ARG A 217 0.28 -5.44 -18.30
C ARG A 217 1.40 -4.97 -17.38
N LEU A 218 1.07 -4.60 -16.13
CA LEU A 218 2.05 -4.16 -15.14
C LEU A 218 1.89 -4.95 -13.85
N ALA A 219 2.93 -5.66 -13.46
CA ALA A 219 2.94 -6.42 -12.22
C ALA A 219 4.30 -6.40 -11.54
N ARG A 220 4.29 -6.59 -10.23
CA ARG A 220 5.51 -6.84 -9.49
C ARG A 220 6.04 -8.24 -9.77
N VAL A 221 7.36 -8.34 -9.85
CA VAL A 221 8.10 -9.60 -9.95
C VAL A 221 8.76 -9.87 -8.60
N PHE A 222 8.43 -11.00 -7.99
CA PHE A 222 9.05 -11.45 -6.75
C PHE A 222 10.14 -12.50 -7.02
N SER A 223 11.25 -12.44 -6.27
CA SER A 223 12.03 -13.63 -6.02
C SER A 223 11.39 -14.43 -4.87
N ARG A 224 11.82 -15.66 -4.68
CA ARG A 224 11.39 -16.49 -3.54
C ARG A 224 11.69 -15.82 -2.20
N GLU A 225 12.87 -15.26 -2.07
CA GLU A 225 13.35 -14.58 -0.87
C GLU A 225 12.56 -13.29 -0.60
N GLU A 226 12.29 -12.50 -1.64
CA GLU A 226 11.43 -11.31 -1.55
C GLU A 226 10.01 -11.68 -1.10
N LEU A 227 9.43 -12.74 -1.67
CA LEU A 227 8.10 -13.20 -1.31
C LEU A 227 8.03 -13.62 0.17
N ILE A 228 8.99 -14.43 0.64
CA ILE A 228 9.06 -14.83 2.05
C ILE A 228 9.16 -13.60 2.93
N ARG A 229 10.10 -12.70 2.64
CA ARG A 229 10.39 -11.53 3.44
C ARG A 229 9.20 -10.56 3.52
N GLU A 230 8.47 -10.37 2.43
CA GLU A 230 7.46 -9.33 2.33
C GLU A 230 6.02 -9.84 2.52
N LEU A 231 5.74 -11.11 2.28
CA LEU A 231 4.37 -11.63 2.33
C LEU A 231 4.16 -12.73 3.39
N ILE A 232 5.23 -13.37 3.87
CA ILE A 232 5.13 -14.50 4.83
C ILE A 232 5.82 -14.16 6.16
N HIS A 233 6.26 -12.94 6.36
CA HIS A 233 7.06 -12.55 7.53
C HIS A 233 6.23 -11.81 8.58
N PRO A 234 5.67 -12.49 9.61
CA PRO A 234 4.99 -11.84 10.71
C PRO A 234 5.96 -10.94 11.52
N PRO A 235 5.48 -9.95 12.29
CA PRO A 235 4.05 -9.79 12.63
C PRO A 235 3.25 -8.93 11.67
N LEU A 236 3.88 -8.11 10.82
CA LEU A 236 3.19 -7.08 10.03
C LEU A 236 2.55 -7.66 8.76
N ALA A 237 3.34 -8.42 7.97
CA ALA A 237 2.85 -9.05 6.76
C ALA A 237 2.51 -10.52 6.99
N ARG A 238 1.32 -10.92 6.60
CA ARG A 238 0.84 -12.30 6.73
C ARG A 238 0.15 -12.74 5.46
N THR A 239 0.24 -14.03 5.17
CA THR A 239 -0.47 -14.65 4.05
C THR A 239 -1.27 -15.84 4.56
N LEU A 240 -2.56 -15.85 4.23
CA LEU A 240 -3.37 -17.05 4.35
C LEU A 240 -3.34 -17.81 3.02
N VAL A 241 -3.38 -19.12 3.10
CA VAL A 241 -3.45 -20.01 1.96
C VAL A 241 -4.67 -20.94 2.06
N TRP A 242 -5.21 -21.29 0.89
CA TRP A 242 -6.16 -22.36 0.75
C TRP A 242 -5.43 -23.59 0.23
N GLU A 243 -5.32 -24.62 1.06
CA GLU A 243 -4.66 -25.87 0.73
C GLU A 243 -5.67 -26.98 0.53
N GLU A 244 -5.48 -27.76 -0.50
CA GLU A 244 -6.29 -28.96 -0.77
C GLU A 244 -5.39 -30.05 -1.37
N GLY A 245 -5.28 -31.16 -0.65
CA GLY A 245 -4.46 -32.30 -1.09
C GLY A 245 -2.97 -32.00 -1.21
N GLY A 246 -2.40 -31.09 -0.41
CA GLY A 246 -1.01 -30.65 -0.47
C GLY A 246 -0.73 -29.58 -1.54
N GLU A 247 -1.75 -29.15 -2.30
CA GLU A 247 -1.65 -28.08 -3.29
C GLU A 247 -2.22 -26.77 -2.72
N ILE A 248 -1.44 -25.66 -2.85
CA ILE A 248 -1.92 -24.31 -2.56
C ILE A 248 -2.71 -23.81 -3.77
N ARG A 249 -4.03 -23.69 -3.61
CA ARG A 249 -4.94 -23.25 -4.67
C ARG A 249 -5.23 -21.76 -4.65
N ALA A 250 -5.01 -21.11 -3.50
CA ALA A 250 -5.18 -19.67 -3.36
C ALA A 250 -4.25 -19.10 -2.27
N GLY A 251 -3.93 -17.82 -2.41
CA GLY A 251 -3.22 -17.02 -1.42
C GLY A 251 -3.88 -15.66 -1.24
N LEU A 252 -3.85 -15.15 0.00
CA LEU A 252 -4.33 -13.82 0.36
C LEU A 252 -3.33 -13.21 1.34
N ALA A 253 -2.55 -12.24 0.86
CA ALA A 253 -1.59 -11.51 1.66
C ALA A 253 -2.17 -10.19 2.16
N TYR A 254 -1.86 -9.85 3.41
CA TYR A 254 -2.28 -8.59 4.04
C TYR A 254 -1.22 -8.06 5.00
N VAL A 255 -1.28 -6.77 5.26
CA VAL A 255 -0.51 -6.11 6.32
C VAL A 255 -1.47 -5.46 7.32
N THR A 256 -1.06 -5.38 8.58
CA THR A 256 -1.80 -4.65 9.60
C THR A 256 -1.16 -3.29 9.82
N VAL A 257 -1.97 -2.24 9.66
CA VAL A 257 -1.55 -0.84 9.81
C VAL A 257 -2.44 -0.15 10.83
N ASP A 258 -1.84 0.53 11.78
CA ASP A 258 -2.59 1.35 12.73
C ASP A 258 -3.08 2.63 12.06
N HIS A 259 -4.35 2.91 12.17
CA HIS A 259 -4.92 4.21 11.81
C HIS A 259 -5.00 5.07 13.07
N VAL A 260 -4.33 6.19 13.05
CA VAL A 260 -4.23 7.13 14.17
C VAL A 260 -5.23 8.25 13.99
N GLY A 261 -6.20 8.28 14.89
CA GLY A 261 -7.17 9.34 15.06
C GLY A 261 -7.14 9.90 16.48
N ARG A 262 -8.29 9.99 17.14
CA ARG A 262 -8.38 10.22 18.60
C ARG A 262 -7.86 9.03 19.40
N GLN A 263 -8.03 7.84 18.84
CA GLN A 263 -7.44 6.59 19.30
C GLN A 263 -6.78 5.89 18.12
N SER A 264 -5.77 5.09 18.38
CA SER A 264 -5.16 4.22 17.36
C SER A 264 -5.97 2.95 17.24
N VAL A 265 -6.33 2.56 16.02
CA VAL A 265 -7.06 1.33 15.73
C VAL A 265 -6.42 0.58 14.55
N PRO A 266 -6.16 -0.73 14.66
CA PRO A 266 -5.57 -1.50 13.58
C PRO A 266 -6.56 -1.71 12.44
N TRP A 267 -6.05 -1.67 11.21
CA TRP A 267 -6.74 -2.00 9.99
C TRP A 267 -5.92 -3.03 9.21
N ALA A 268 -6.58 -3.99 8.60
CA ALA A 268 -5.93 -4.91 7.67
C ALA A 268 -5.99 -4.36 6.24
N TRP A 269 -4.86 -4.35 5.55
CA TRP A 269 -4.75 -3.91 4.17
C TRP A 269 -4.42 -5.10 3.29
N LEU A 270 -5.32 -5.42 2.34
CA LEU A 270 -5.11 -6.50 1.39
C LEU A 270 -4.07 -6.10 0.35
N ASN A 271 -2.96 -6.82 0.31
CA ASN A 271 -1.87 -6.57 -0.63
C ASN A 271 -2.00 -7.41 -1.91
N HIS A 272 -1.87 -8.72 -1.81
CA HIS A 272 -1.90 -9.62 -2.95
C HIS A 272 -2.95 -10.71 -2.72
N VAL A 273 -3.83 -10.87 -3.70
CA VAL A 273 -4.89 -11.89 -3.69
C VAL A 273 -4.78 -12.71 -4.96
N ALA A 274 -4.56 -14.01 -4.80
CA ALA A 274 -4.48 -14.97 -5.90
C ALA A 274 -5.44 -16.13 -5.59
N TRP A 275 -6.64 -16.13 -6.15
CA TRP A 275 -7.69 -17.11 -5.89
C TRP A 275 -8.48 -17.55 -7.13
N ASP A 276 -7.92 -17.39 -8.29
CA ASP A 276 -8.59 -17.74 -9.57
C ASP A 276 -8.98 -19.22 -9.65
N ARG A 277 -8.19 -20.08 -9.01
CA ARG A 277 -8.45 -21.53 -8.98
C ARG A 277 -9.62 -21.94 -8.05
N LEU A 278 -10.12 -21.00 -7.24
CA LEU A 278 -11.27 -21.25 -6.36
C LEU A 278 -12.58 -20.87 -7.05
N ARG A 279 -13.64 -21.64 -6.77
CA ARG A 279 -15.01 -21.28 -7.12
C ARG A 279 -15.51 -20.15 -6.23
N LEU A 280 -16.57 -19.44 -6.63
CA LEU A 280 -17.10 -18.30 -5.88
C LEU A 280 -17.43 -18.63 -4.41
N ARG A 281 -18.04 -19.81 -4.16
CA ARG A 281 -18.35 -20.23 -2.78
C ARG A 281 -17.10 -20.46 -1.92
N GLU A 282 -16.05 -21.01 -2.52
CA GLU A 282 -14.75 -21.23 -1.86
C GLU A 282 -14.05 -19.89 -1.58
N ARG A 283 -14.09 -18.96 -2.52
CA ARG A 283 -13.55 -17.59 -2.32
C ARG A 283 -14.28 -16.89 -1.17
N ILE A 284 -15.61 -17.02 -1.08
CA ILE A 284 -16.41 -16.47 0.02
C ILE A 284 -16.03 -17.12 1.35
N ALA A 285 -15.83 -18.44 1.39
CA ALA A 285 -15.41 -19.16 2.60
C ALA A 285 -13.99 -18.71 3.02
N PHE A 286 -13.05 -18.64 2.08
CA PHE A 286 -11.69 -18.17 2.30
C PHE A 286 -11.67 -16.74 2.87
N LEU A 287 -12.40 -15.84 2.24
CA LEU A 287 -12.51 -14.45 2.69
C LEU A 287 -13.16 -14.33 4.07
N ASN A 288 -14.21 -15.13 4.38
CA ASN A 288 -14.81 -15.12 5.71
C ASN A 288 -13.84 -15.63 6.78
N GLN A 289 -13.00 -16.62 6.48
CA GLN A 289 -11.95 -17.08 7.40
C GLN A 289 -10.94 -15.95 7.67
N PHE A 290 -10.48 -15.24 6.63
CA PHE A 290 -9.63 -14.06 6.75
C PHE A 290 -10.29 -12.97 7.62
N LEU A 291 -11.55 -12.62 7.33
CA LEU A 291 -12.26 -11.57 8.08
C LEU A 291 -12.43 -11.92 9.56
N ARG A 292 -12.69 -13.20 9.89
CA ARG A 292 -12.73 -13.66 11.29
C ARG A 292 -11.38 -13.52 11.96
N ARG A 293 -10.31 -13.90 11.27
CA ARG A 293 -8.95 -13.78 11.78
C ARG A 293 -8.63 -12.34 12.16
N VAL A 294 -8.75 -11.41 11.22
CA VAL A 294 -8.41 -10.01 11.48
C VAL A 294 -9.35 -9.33 12.45
N SER A 295 -10.63 -9.76 12.52
CA SER A 295 -11.57 -9.32 13.55
C SER A 295 -11.14 -9.80 14.94
N GLY A 296 -10.67 -11.05 15.07
CA GLY A 296 -10.11 -11.61 16.30
C GLY A 296 -8.81 -10.94 16.73
N GLU A 297 -8.05 -10.40 15.80
CA GLU A 297 -6.85 -9.58 16.01
C GLU A 297 -7.18 -8.12 16.38
N GLY A 298 -8.46 -7.76 16.46
CA GLY A 298 -8.93 -6.43 16.86
C GLY A 298 -8.98 -5.41 15.73
N CYS A 299 -8.81 -5.80 14.47
CA CYS A 299 -8.89 -4.87 13.36
C CYS A 299 -10.28 -4.23 13.26
N ALA A 300 -10.32 -2.90 13.12
CA ALA A 300 -11.55 -2.14 12.95
C ALA A 300 -12.18 -2.33 11.56
N GLY A 301 -11.37 -2.68 10.58
CA GLY A 301 -11.82 -2.94 9.22
C GLY A 301 -10.74 -3.50 8.33
N VAL A 302 -11.12 -3.72 7.07
CA VAL A 302 -10.23 -4.19 6.00
C VAL A 302 -10.33 -3.20 4.84
N VAL A 303 -9.18 -2.85 4.26
CA VAL A 303 -9.08 -2.01 3.06
C VAL A 303 -8.51 -2.83 1.92
N GLU A 304 -9.06 -2.66 0.73
CA GLU A 304 -8.55 -3.19 -0.52
C GLU A 304 -8.55 -2.09 -1.58
N TRP A 305 -7.42 -1.94 -2.26
CA TRP A 305 -7.25 -1.06 -3.40
C TRP A 305 -7.76 -1.77 -4.64
N SER A 306 -8.95 -1.44 -5.12
CA SER A 306 -9.63 -2.10 -6.24
C SER A 306 -8.73 -2.23 -7.48
N LYS A 307 -7.90 -3.27 -7.47
CA LYS A 307 -6.92 -3.58 -8.54
C LYS A 307 -7.60 -4.15 -9.79
N GLN A 308 -8.75 -4.79 -9.59
CA GLN A 308 -9.58 -5.39 -10.66
C GLN A 308 -8.86 -6.46 -11.51
N VAL A 309 -7.82 -7.08 -10.96
CA VAL A 309 -7.04 -8.13 -11.64
C VAL A 309 -7.42 -9.54 -11.19
N TYR A 310 -8.32 -9.64 -10.24
CA TYR A 310 -8.89 -10.90 -9.75
C TYR A 310 -10.41 -10.76 -9.55
N PRO A 311 -11.16 -11.87 -9.51
CA PRO A 311 -12.60 -11.82 -9.36
C PRO A 311 -13.02 -11.23 -8.00
N THR A 312 -13.68 -10.06 -8.02
CA THR A 312 -14.05 -9.28 -6.82
C THR A 312 -15.44 -9.63 -6.25
N ALA A 313 -16.23 -10.47 -6.92
CA ALA A 313 -17.58 -10.81 -6.49
C ALA A 313 -17.65 -11.35 -5.04
N ALA A 314 -16.61 -12.06 -4.58
CA ALA A 314 -16.51 -12.55 -3.22
C ALA A 314 -16.39 -11.42 -2.19
N LEU A 315 -15.68 -10.34 -2.52
CA LEU A 315 -15.54 -9.15 -1.66
C LEU A 315 -16.92 -8.50 -1.43
N TYR A 316 -17.66 -8.25 -2.50
CA TYR A 316 -19.01 -7.68 -2.39
C TYR A 316 -19.99 -8.60 -1.66
N ALA A 317 -19.90 -9.93 -1.89
CA ALA A 317 -20.67 -10.92 -1.16
C ALA A 317 -20.32 -10.97 0.34
N ALA A 318 -19.12 -10.56 0.72
CA ALA A 318 -18.66 -10.40 2.11
C ALA A 318 -18.86 -8.97 2.64
N HIS A 319 -19.71 -8.17 1.99
CA HIS A 319 -20.08 -6.79 2.38
C HIS A 319 -18.93 -5.78 2.35
N PHE A 320 -17.94 -5.94 1.48
CA PHE A 320 -17.07 -4.84 1.11
C PHE A 320 -17.88 -3.81 0.32
N VAL A 321 -17.62 -2.56 0.59
CA VAL A 321 -18.34 -1.43 -0.05
C VAL A 321 -17.34 -0.45 -0.65
N PRO A 322 -17.72 0.25 -1.73
CA PRO A 322 -16.89 1.33 -2.25
C PRO A 322 -16.67 2.40 -1.18
N TYR A 323 -15.44 2.85 -1.05
CA TYR A 323 -15.05 3.95 -0.20
C TYR A 323 -14.70 5.18 -1.06
N PRO A 324 -15.06 6.40 -0.66
CA PRO A 324 -14.94 7.58 -1.54
C PRO A 324 -13.49 7.99 -1.85
N ARG A 325 -12.49 7.40 -1.20
CA ARG A 325 -11.08 7.67 -1.49
C ARG A 325 -10.66 7.07 -2.82
N ARG A 326 -9.82 7.80 -3.54
CA ARG A 326 -9.21 7.38 -4.80
C ARG A 326 -7.72 7.61 -4.71
N VAL A 327 -6.95 6.71 -5.30
CA VAL A 327 -5.50 6.82 -5.39
C VAL A 327 -5.09 6.73 -6.85
N ASP A 328 -4.32 7.70 -7.30
CA ASP A 328 -3.68 7.67 -8.60
C ASP A 328 -2.28 7.06 -8.48
N MET A 329 -2.04 5.97 -9.20
CA MET A 329 -0.70 5.48 -9.47
C MET A 329 -0.12 6.32 -10.60
N MET A 330 0.96 7.02 -10.32
CA MET A 330 1.70 7.83 -11.29
C MET A 330 3.02 7.16 -11.61
N GLY A 331 3.49 7.30 -12.85
CA GLY A 331 4.76 6.78 -13.29
C GLY A 331 5.65 7.88 -13.87
N TRP A 332 6.92 7.90 -13.46
CA TRP A 332 7.97 8.72 -14.07
C TRP A 332 8.92 7.80 -14.81
N ARG A 333 9.02 7.94 -16.11
CA ARG A 333 9.93 7.14 -16.94
C ARG A 333 11.29 7.79 -17.09
N PHE A 334 12.35 6.99 -17.13
CA PHE A 334 13.72 7.41 -17.45
C PHE A 334 14.14 6.99 -18.86
N ARG A 335 13.31 6.15 -19.52
CA ARG A 335 13.56 5.64 -20.88
C ARG A 335 12.39 5.99 -21.79
N ASP A 336 12.70 6.36 -23.03
CA ASP A 336 11.68 6.77 -24.01
C ASP A 336 10.88 5.60 -24.60
N ASP A 337 11.46 4.38 -24.59
CA ASP A 337 10.81 3.16 -25.08
C ASP A 337 9.76 2.57 -24.09
N ILE A 338 9.56 3.18 -22.92
CA ILE A 338 8.59 2.74 -21.91
C ILE A 338 7.35 3.63 -21.95
N SER A 339 6.16 3.02 -22.04
CA SER A 339 4.89 3.70 -21.90
C SER A 339 4.20 3.26 -20.60
N LEU A 340 3.99 4.20 -19.70
CA LEU A 340 3.30 3.98 -18.41
C LEU A 340 1.88 4.58 -18.38
N ALA A 341 1.39 5.13 -19.50
CA ALA A 341 0.13 5.84 -19.53
C ALA A 341 -1.07 4.86 -19.60
N GLU A 342 -2.02 5.06 -18.69
CA GLU A 342 -3.34 4.41 -18.68
C GLU A 342 -3.26 2.87 -18.84
N ILE A 343 -2.62 2.23 -17.86
CA ILE A 343 -2.52 0.76 -17.82
C ILE A 343 -3.71 0.23 -16.99
N PRO A 344 -4.67 -0.44 -17.61
CA PRO A 344 -5.89 -0.88 -16.91
C PRO A 344 -5.62 -2.04 -15.95
N GLU A 345 -4.72 -2.97 -16.33
CA GLU A 345 -4.40 -4.14 -15.52
C GLU A 345 -3.06 -3.96 -14.80
N VAL A 346 -3.13 -3.73 -13.50
CA VAL A 346 -1.96 -3.57 -12.62
C VAL A 346 -2.08 -4.55 -11.45
N TYR A 347 -1.04 -5.35 -11.22
CA TYR A 347 -0.94 -6.25 -10.08
C TYR A 347 0.24 -5.86 -9.20
N GLU A 348 0.18 -4.67 -8.67
CA GLU A 348 1.08 -4.12 -7.66
C GLU A 348 0.31 -3.09 -6.85
N VAL A 349 0.22 -3.28 -5.57
CA VAL A 349 -0.05 -2.22 -4.60
C VAL A 349 0.58 -2.65 -3.29
N GLN A 350 1.62 -1.97 -2.92
CA GLN A 350 2.16 -2.03 -1.58
C GLN A 350 2.23 -0.60 -1.06
N ILE A 351 1.54 -0.37 -0.03
CA ILE A 351 1.62 0.89 0.70
C ILE A 351 2.41 0.65 1.97
#